data_4f1692c8770064cd4517eab74466802e
#
_entry.id   4f1692c8770064cd4517eab74466802e
#
_cell.length_a   1.000
_cell.length_b   1.000
_cell.length_c   1.000
_cell.angle_alpha   90.00
_cell.angle_beta   90.00
_cell.angle_gamma   90.00
#
_symmetry.space_group_name_H-M   'P 1'
#
loop_
_entity.id
_entity.type
_entity.pdbx_description
1 polymer ?
#
loop_
_entity_poly.entity_id
_entity_poly.type
_entity_poly.pdbx_seq_one_letter_code
_entity_poly.pdbx_strand_id
1 'polypeptide(L)'
;MTVHSAATTPEAAILWADLMPTLFEQPAGLVPLLGKPLLLRAVERLVEHGCKEIFVLLGESAGEVRYLLGNGERWGCRISCHYIDPHATLSGQLRAVGVGTSGHYWLADASHVPAEALPVDVRQSAAGLLLTWQDGSRQCWNGWGRFMSAWLLAQDLPPAQALAPERLLADPWLVSRQTRTPLTAISPAALLDSARRLLDTANSAARFQPATDSQIAPDAQLILPVHLGRGIKIGPGAIVGPNVVIEDGAFIDRDTHLCNSIVLPGTYVGRELDLDGVVVGPGILANTRFDTITEVRDPDLLAALASPAGKVPLATRALAGMLRITLSPLYLWLNGPTHVNTSLQVMLPCPCTGCDEPSQIQARIELPAPLPGKSAQGWVRHFCRSFYPGLHHVMRGELRLIGPSLRSRHEVRQLPDEWRRLYADSRCGLLNEGLLLDAAPLSDEAFASDALAAAQPDSASAALKLVIRYLRKISTSLRQEDNASRDAPADLHPEDAS
;
A
#
# COMPACT_ATOMS: atom_id res chain seq x y z
N MET A 1 -19.16 -12.45 48.17
CA MET A 1 -17.82 -12.75 47.68
C MET A 1 -17.71 -12.16 46.28
N THR A 2 -17.20 -10.96 46.20
CA THR A 2 -16.95 -10.22 44.94
C THR A 2 -15.71 -10.79 44.30
N VAL A 3 -15.88 -11.45 43.18
CA VAL A 3 -14.75 -11.89 42.34
C VAL A 3 -14.12 -10.62 41.75
N HIS A 4 -12.94 -10.26 42.29
CA HIS A 4 -12.09 -9.26 41.65
C HIS A 4 -11.71 -9.79 40.26
N SER A 5 -12.30 -9.19 39.21
CA SER A 5 -11.76 -9.27 37.86
C SER A 5 -10.32 -8.72 37.94
N ALA A 6 -9.35 -9.59 37.86
CA ALA A 6 -7.96 -9.20 37.66
C ALA A 6 -7.94 -8.38 36.37
N ALA A 7 -7.62 -7.10 36.47
CA ALA A 7 -7.38 -6.24 35.31
C ALA A 7 -6.23 -6.89 34.53
N THR A 8 -6.58 -7.55 33.43
CA THR A 8 -5.59 -8.09 32.49
C THR A 8 -4.82 -6.88 31.95
N THR A 9 -3.52 -6.83 32.23
CA THR A 9 -2.60 -5.88 31.59
C THR A 9 -2.85 -5.92 30.08
N PRO A 10 -2.98 -4.77 29.42
CA PRO A 10 -3.25 -4.74 27.99
C PRO A 10 -2.16 -5.54 27.28
N GLU A 11 -2.55 -6.56 26.54
CA GLU A 11 -1.59 -7.39 25.82
C GLU A 11 -1.01 -6.60 24.65
N ALA A 12 0.29 -6.73 24.44
CA ALA A 12 1.00 -6.18 23.30
C ALA A 12 1.32 -7.30 22.31
N ALA A 13 1.48 -6.94 21.04
CA ALA A 13 1.78 -7.88 20.00
C ALA A 13 2.95 -7.43 19.12
N ILE A 14 3.65 -8.40 18.56
CA ILE A 14 4.70 -8.24 17.54
C ILE A 14 4.16 -8.88 16.26
N LEU A 15 3.90 -8.07 15.25
CA LEU A 15 3.42 -8.53 13.95
C LEU A 15 4.59 -8.57 12.96
N TRP A 16 4.92 -9.78 12.53
CA TRP A 16 5.99 -10.01 11.58
C TRP A 16 5.47 -9.84 10.15
N ALA A 17 5.97 -8.83 9.47
CA ALA A 17 5.54 -8.48 8.11
C ALA A 17 6.68 -8.53 7.08
N ASP A 18 7.85 -9.08 7.46
CA ASP A 18 9.04 -9.14 6.61
C ASP A 18 9.21 -10.51 5.92
N LEU A 19 8.85 -11.59 6.60
CA LEU A 19 9.00 -12.96 6.07
C LEU A 19 7.80 -13.41 5.22
N MET A 20 7.11 -12.46 4.59
CA MET A 20 5.97 -12.76 3.75
C MET A 20 6.46 -13.33 2.40
N PRO A 21 6.11 -14.60 2.06
CA PRO A 21 6.35 -15.09 0.71
C PRO A 21 5.57 -14.23 -0.29
N THR A 22 6.05 -14.15 -1.52
CA THR A 22 5.36 -13.44 -2.60
C THR A 22 4.44 -14.39 -3.35
N LEU A 23 3.23 -13.91 -3.64
CA LEU A 23 2.29 -14.54 -4.57
C LEU A 23 2.02 -13.56 -5.72
N PHE A 24 2.32 -13.95 -6.96
CA PHE A 24 2.22 -13.07 -8.12
C PHE A 24 2.95 -11.72 -7.92
N GLU A 25 4.19 -11.79 -7.42
CA GLU A 25 5.03 -10.64 -7.10
C GLU A 25 4.49 -9.71 -5.99
N GLN A 26 3.37 -10.06 -5.35
CA GLN A 26 2.85 -9.35 -4.19
C GLN A 26 3.14 -10.13 -2.91
N PRO A 27 3.51 -9.46 -1.82
CA PRO A 27 3.62 -10.10 -0.50
C PRO A 27 2.30 -10.78 -0.13
N ALA A 28 2.37 -12.06 0.29
CA ALA A 28 1.18 -12.86 0.58
C ALA A 28 0.23 -12.21 1.61
N GLY A 29 0.78 -11.49 2.58
CA GLY A 29 0.00 -10.74 3.56
C GLY A 29 -0.79 -9.58 2.99
N LEU A 30 -0.41 -9.06 1.81
CA LEU A 30 -1.09 -7.96 1.11
C LEU A 30 -2.12 -8.45 0.10
N VAL A 31 -2.08 -9.73 -0.28
CA VAL A 31 -3.06 -10.29 -1.21
C VAL A 31 -4.46 -10.23 -0.58
N PRO A 32 -5.43 -9.61 -1.27
CA PRO A 32 -6.79 -9.55 -0.77
C PRO A 32 -7.45 -10.94 -0.81
N LEU A 33 -8.25 -11.18 0.20
CA LEU A 33 -9.04 -12.37 0.35
C LEU A 33 -10.45 -11.98 0.81
N LEU A 34 -11.44 -12.10 -0.06
CA LEU A 34 -12.79 -11.57 0.13
C LEU A 34 -12.77 -10.06 0.50
N GLY A 35 -12.14 -9.25 -0.33
CA GLY A 35 -12.04 -7.79 -0.20
C GLY A 35 -11.12 -7.28 0.90
N LYS A 36 -10.39 -8.15 1.62
CA LYS A 36 -9.56 -7.73 2.76
C LYS A 36 -8.20 -8.45 2.78
N PRO A 37 -7.06 -7.74 2.76
CA PRO A 37 -5.73 -8.33 2.90
C PRO A 37 -5.56 -9.14 4.19
N LEU A 38 -4.75 -10.21 4.14
CA LEU A 38 -4.46 -11.03 5.31
C LEU A 38 -3.82 -10.23 6.45
N LEU A 39 -2.95 -9.28 6.13
CA LEU A 39 -2.34 -8.35 7.09
C LEU A 39 -3.39 -7.63 7.95
N LEU A 40 -4.47 -7.13 7.32
CA LEU A 40 -5.54 -6.46 8.05
C LEU A 40 -6.31 -7.42 8.93
N ARG A 41 -6.53 -8.64 8.47
CA ARG A 41 -7.16 -9.70 9.27
C ARG A 41 -6.30 -10.08 10.47
N ALA A 42 -4.96 -10.09 10.31
CA ALA A 42 -4.04 -10.35 11.41
C ALA A 42 -4.15 -9.26 12.49
N VAL A 43 -4.14 -7.99 12.10
CA VAL A 43 -4.32 -6.86 13.05
C VAL A 43 -5.67 -6.95 13.76
N GLU A 44 -6.75 -7.19 13.02
CA GLU A 44 -8.09 -7.32 13.61
C GLU A 44 -8.13 -8.47 14.62
N ARG A 45 -7.52 -9.60 14.30
CA ARG A 45 -7.45 -10.76 15.22
C ARG A 45 -6.72 -10.42 16.52
N LEU A 46 -5.64 -9.64 16.45
CA LEU A 46 -4.91 -9.16 17.64
C LEU A 46 -5.75 -8.17 18.46
N VAL A 47 -6.41 -7.24 17.78
CA VAL A 47 -7.27 -6.24 18.45
C VAL A 47 -8.50 -6.89 19.08
N GLU A 48 -9.15 -7.84 18.42
CA GLU A 48 -10.26 -8.64 18.97
C GLU A 48 -9.84 -9.39 20.24
N HIS A 49 -8.57 -9.84 20.30
CA HIS A 49 -8.02 -10.47 21.49
C HIS A 49 -7.71 -9.47 22.63
N GLY A 50 -7.73 -8.16 22.35
CA GLY A 50 -7.51 -7.10 23.34
C GLY A 50 -6.12 -6.45 23.27
N CYS A 51 -5.30 -6.73 22.25
CA CYS A 51 -4.01 -6.07 22.07
C CYS A 51 -4.22 -4.57 21.79
N LYS A 52 -3.58 -3.73 22.60
CA LYS A 52 -3.65 -2.26 22.52
C LYS A 52 -2.41 -1.66 21.87
N GLU A 53 -1.32 -2.40 21.83
CA GLU A 53 -0.06 -1.99 21.23
C GLU A 53 0.46 -3.10 20.31
N ILE A 54 0.76 -2.74 19.05
CA ILE A 54 1.22 -3.66 18.02
C ILE A 54 2.50 -3.10 17.41
N PHE A 55 3.60 -3.81 17.59
CA PHE A 55 4.89 -3.53 16.98
C PHE A 55 4.95 -4.28 15.65
N VAL A 56 4.98 -3.56 14.53
CA VAL A 56 5.04 -4.16 13.20
C VAL A 56 6.49 -4.15 12.73
N LEU A 57 7.01 -5.33 12.46
CA LEU A 57 8.36 -5.53 11.96
C LEU A 57 8.32 -5.63 10.43
N LEU A 58 8.94 -4.66 9.77
CA LEU A 58 8.84 -4.43 8.33
C LEU A 58 10.11 -4.83 7.60
N GLY A 59 9.94 -5.48 6.45
CA GLY A 59 11.00 -5.71 5.47
C GLY A 59 10.86 -4.87 4.21
N GLU A 60 11.06 -5.50 3.06
CA GLU A 60 11.12 -4.82 1.76
C GLU A 60 9.83 -4.10 1.37
N SER A 61 8.65 -4.61 1.75
CA SER A 61 7.34 -4.02 1.43
C SER A 61 6.85 -2.99 2.45
N ALA A 62 7.76 -2.34 3.15
CA ALA A 62 7.46 -1.45 4.25
C ALA A 62 6.50 -0.29 3.92
N GLY A 63 6.58 0.26 2.72
CA GLY A 63 5.76 1.40 2.29
C GLY A 63 4.26 1.05 2.25
N GLU A 64 3.92 -0.06 1.63
CA GLU A 64 2.54 -0.54 1.48
C GLU A 64 1.94 -0.96 2.81
N VAL A 65 2.71 -1.69 3.63
CA VAL A 65 2.29 -2.12 4.96
C VAL A 65 1.98 -0.92 5.86
N ARG A 66 2.88 0.08 5.90
CA ARG A 66 2.67 1.32 6.68
C ARG A 66 1.44 2.09 6.22
N TYR A 67 1.24 2.16 4.90
CA TYR A 67 0.07 2.81 4.33
C TYR A 67 -1.23 2.12 4.75
N LEU A 68 -1.28 0.79 4.62
CA LEU A 68 -2.45 0.00 4.99
C LEU A 68 -2.76 0.07 6.48
N LEU A 69 -1.75 0.07 7.35
CA LEU A 69 -1.94 0.02 8.79
C LEU A 69 -2.15 1.41 9.41
N GLY A 70 -1.48 2.44 8.90
CA GLY A 70 -1.47 3.76 9.55
C GLY A 70 -0.91 3.68 10.96
N ASN A 71 -1.45 4.48 11.87
CA ASN A 71 -1.08 4.52 13.30
C ASN A 71 -1.98 3.64 14.21
N GLY A 72 -2.94 2.92 13.63
CA GLY A 72 -3.84 2.02 14.36
C GLY A 72 -5.10 2.66 14.94
N GLU A 73 -5.30 3.99 14.81
CA GLU A 73 -6.47 4.70 15.37
C GLU A 73 -7.81 4.08 14.95
N ARG A 74 -7.91 3.62 13.70
CA ARG A 74 -9.15 3.01 13.20
C ARG A 74 -9.57 1.74 13.93
N TRP A 75 -8.64 1.07 14.65
CA TRP A 75 -8.91 -0.10 15.48
C TRP A 75 -8.87 0.20 16.99
N GLY A 76 -8.60 1.44 17.37
CA GLY A 76 -8.45 1.82 18.77
C GLY A 76 -7.20 1.23 19.45
N CYS A 77 -6.15 0.96 18.68
CA CYS A 77 -4.85 0.49 19.16
C CYS A 77 -3.73 1.42 18.68
N ARG A 78 -2.53 1.25 19.22
CA ARG A 78 -1.32 1.92 18.75
C ARG A 78 -0.54 0.95 17.86
N ILE A 79 -0.26 1.35 16.63
CA ILE A 79 0.62 0.60 15.72
C ILE A 79 1.91 1.40 15.54
N SER A 80 3.04 0.76 15.80
CA SER A 80 4.38 1.30 15.54
C SER A 80 5.12 0.39 14.56
N CYS A 81 5.59 1.00 13.47
CA CYS A 81 6.27 0.29 12.40
C CYS A 81 7.78 0.48 12.49
N HIS A 82 8.52 -0.62 12.48
CA HIS A 82 9.97 -0.66 12.62
C HIS A 82 10.61 -1.49 11.51
N TYR A 83 11.70 -1.01 10.95
CA TYR A 83 12.46 -1.79 9.96
C TYR A 83 13.30 -2.86 10.65
N ILE A 84 13.36 -4.02 10.02
CA ILE A 84 14.17 -5.15 10.48
C ILE A 84 15.52 -5.13 9.77
N ASP A 85 16.58 -5.42 10.53
CA ASP A 85 17.85 -5.85 9.97
C ASP A 85 17.87 -7.39 9.90
N PRO A 86 17.88 -8.00 8.70
CA PRO A 86 17.86 -9.46 8.56
C PRO A 86 19.06 -10.15 9.23
N HIS A 87 20.15 -9.43 9.44
CA HIS A 87 21.39 -9.95 10.06
C HIS A 87 21.46 -9.77 11.56
N ALA A 88 20.64 -8.89 12.14
CA ALA A 88 20.58 -8.70 13.58
C ALA A 88 19.86 -9.84 14.30
N THR A 89 20.21 -10.07 15.56
CA THR A 89 19.54 -11.08 16.38
C THR A 89 18.11 -10.67 16.72
N LEU A 90 17.22 -11.65 16.90
CA LEU A 90 15.83 -11.38 17.30
C LEU A 90 15.78 -10.55 18.58
N SER A 91 16.57 -10.93 19.59
CA SER A 91 16.66 -10.21 20.87
C SER A 91 17.10 -8.75 20.68
N GLY A 92 18.10 -8.50 19.83
CA GLY A 92 18.60 -7.16 19.51
C GLY A 92 17.55 -6.28 18.87
N GLN A 93 16.83 -6.81 17.89
CA GLN A 93 15.74 -6.11 17.20
C GLN A 93 14.58 -5.78 18.16
N LEU A 94 14.14 -6.75 18.95
CA LEU A 94 13.04 -6.55 19.89
C LEU A 94 13.37 -5.50 20.97
N ARG A 95 14.62 -5.45 21.44
CA ARG A 95 15.08 -4.38 22.35
C ARG A 95 15.10 -3.02 21.66
N ALA A 96 15.54 -2.94 20.41
CA ALA A 96 15.56 -1.69 19.64
C ALA A 96 14.13 -1.13 19.40
N VAL A 97 13.16 -2.01 19.25
CA VAL A 97 11.74 -1.67 19.08
C VAL A 97 11.07 -1.26 20.39
N GLY A 98 11.70 -1.54 21.54
CA GLY A 98 11.18 -1.18 22.85
C GLY A 98 10.32 -2.27 23.51
N VAL A 99 10.46 -3.52 23.08
CA VAL A 99 9.81 -4.65 23.76
C VAL A 99 10.30 -4.73 25.21
N GLY A 100 9.36 -4.66 26.15
CA GLY A 100 9.65 -4.67 27.58
C GLY A 100 10.23 -6.00 28.07
N THR A 101 10.97 -5.97 29.19
CA THR A 101 11.58 -7.16 29.79
C THR A 101 10.60 -8.02 30.60
N SER A 102 9.39 -7.54 30.82
CA SER A 102 8.34 -8.22 31.59
C SER A 102 7.05 -8.31 30.82
N GLY A 103 6.27 -9.36 31.04
CA GLY A 103 4.98 -9.57 30.41
C GLY A 103 5.01 -10.62 29.30
N HIS A 104 3.93 -10.67 28.55
CA HIS A 104 3.75 -11.59 27.42
C HIS A 104 3.42 -10.80 26.17
N TYR A 105 3.90 -11.29 25.03
CA TYR A 105 3.64 -10.73 23.71
C TYR A 105 3.08 -11.79 22.80
N TRP A 106 2.06 -11.42 22.03
CA TRP A 106 1.69 -12.20 20.87
C TRP A 106 2.72 -11.96 19.77
N LEU A 107 3.28 -13.04 19.25
CA LEU A 107 4.02 -13.03 17.99
C LEU A 107 3.08 -13.53 16.90
N ALA A 108 2.93 -12.77 15.84
CA ALA A 108 2.01 -13.04 14.75
C ALA A 108 2.72 -12.91 13.40
N ASP A 109 2.55 -13.90 12.54
CA ASP A 109 2.96 -13.84 11.14
C ASP A 109 1.80 -13.29 10.29
N ALA A 110 2.03 -12.23 9.53
CA ALA A 110 1.02 -11.61 8.69
C ALA A 110 0.59 -12.46 7.49
N SER A 111 1.39 -13.47 7.09
CA SER A 111 1.07 -14.38 5.98
C SER A 111 0.19 -15.55 6.38
N HIS A 112 0.04 -15.80 7.69
CA HIS A 112 -0.75 -16.88 8.25
C HIS A 112 -1.70 -16.32 9.32
N VAL A 113 -2.99 -16.39 9.12
CA VAL A 113 -3.97 -15.85 10.07
C VAL A 113 -4.80 -17.00 10.66
N PRO A 114 -4.88 -17.15 12.01
CA PRO A 114 -5.73 -18.15 12.62
C PRO A 114 -7.19 -18.00 12.19
N ALA A 115 -7.80 -19.08 11.74
CA ALA A 115 -9.19 -19.07 11.30
C ALA A 115 -10.18 -18.88 12.46
N GLU A 116 -9.75 -19.15 13.68
CA GLU A 116 -10.53 -19.04 14.92
C GLU A 116 -9.97 -17.98 15.87
N ALA A 117 -10.76 -17.61 16.88
CA ALA A 117 -10.33 -16.64 17.89
C ALA A 117 -9.10 -17.13 18.68
N LEU A 118 -8.24 -16.18 19.07
CA LEU A 118 -7.06 -16.49 19.87
C LEU A 118 -7.48 -17.00 21.27
N PRO A 119 -6.76 -17.99 21.85
CA PRO A 119 -7.10 -18.55 23.14
C PRO A 119 -6.87 -17.55 24.28
N VAL A 120 -7.87 -17.40 25.13
CA VAL A 120 -7.80 -16.52 26.32
C VAL A 120 -7.10 -17.22 27.48
N ASP A 121 -7.29 -18.55 27.61
CA ASP A 121 -6.73 -19.35 28.71
C ASP A 121 -5.35 -19.88 28.35
N VAL A 122 -4.31 -19.15 28.74
CA VAL A 122 -2.92 -19.62 28.64
C VAL A 122 -2.43 -19.97 30.05
N ARG A 123 -2.10 -21.23 30.27
CA ARG A 123 -1.52 -21.65 31.54
C ARG A 123 -0.25 -20.84 31.83
N GLN A 124 -0.19 -20.18 32.98
CA GLN A 124 0.86 -19.21 33.34
C GLN A 124 2.26 -19.81 33.54
N SER A 125 2.42 -21.11 33.40
CA SER A 125 3.67 -21.83 33.77
C SER A 125 4.61 -22.16 32.60
N ALA A 126 4.24 -21.84 31.35
CA ALA A 126 5.09 -22.11 30.19
C ALA A 126 5.76 -20.83 29.67
N ALA A 127 6.96 -20.95 29.12
CA ALA A 127 7.68 -19.83 28.48
C ALA A 127 6.92 -19.26 27.27
N GLY A 128 6.02 -20.07 26.69
CA GLY A 128 5.15 -19.62 25.61
C GLY A 128 4.15 -20.67 25.18
N LEU A 129 3.17 -20.21 24.38
CA LEU A 129 2.16 -21.03 23.71
C LEU A 129 2.33 -20.91 22.21
N LEU A 130 2.47 -22.02 21.53
CA LEU A 130 2.47 -22.11 20.07
C LEU A 130 1.07 -22.48 19.57
N LEU A 131 0.59 -21.80 18.54
CA LEU A 131 -0.59 -22.25 17.80
C LEU A 131 -0.12 -23.16 16.67
N THR A 132 -0.63 -24.39 16.64
CA THR A 132 -0.23 -25.42 15.68
C THR A 132 -1.44 -25.96 14.94
N TRP A 133 -1.21 -26.50 13.76
CA TRP A 133 -2.23 -27.18 12.97
C TRP A 133 -1.68 -28.48 12.42
N GLN A 134 -2.56 -29.36 11.94
CA GLN A 134 -2.18 -30.66 11.44
C GLN A 134 -2.20 -30.65 9.92
N ASP A 135 -1.08 -31.00 9.33
CA ASP A 135 -0.94 -31.26 7.89
C ASP A 135 -0.67 -32.76 7.68
N GLY A 136 -1.73 -33.51 7.38
CA GLY A 136 -1.66 -34.96 7.38
C GLY A 136 -1.25 -35.50 8.75
N SER A 137 -0.08 -36.15 8.82
CA SER A 137 0.51 -36.66 10.06
C SER A 137 1.48 -35.68 10.75
N ARG A 138 1.79 -34.56 10.11
CA ARG A 138 2.79 -33.59 10.60
C ARG A 138 2.13 -32.46 11.35
N GLN A 139 2.64 -32.16 12.54
CA GLN A 139 2.27 -30.97 13.29
C GLN A 139 3.10 -29.77 12.77
N CYS A 140 2.41 -28.69 12.38
CA CYS A 140 3.02 -27.48 11.87
C CYS A 140 2.70 -26.29 12.78
N TRP A 141 3.68 -25.42 12.99
CA TRP A 141 3.42 -24.12 13.61
C TRP A 141 2.73 -23.20 12.61
N ASN A 142 1.70 -22.47 13.04
CA ASN A 142 0.92 -21.59 12.17
C ASN A 142 1.42 -20.15 12.11
N GLY A 143 2.65 -19.88 12.59
CA GLY A 143 3.22 -18.53 12.62
C GLY A 143 2.76 -17.67 13.81
N TRP A 144 1.91 -18.20 14.69
CA TRP A 144 1.35 -17.45 15.83
C TRP A 144 1.68 -18.12 17.15
N GLY A 145 1.92 -17.30 18.16
CA GLY A 145 2.16 -17.77 19.52
C GLY A 145 2.18 -16.64 20.52
N ARG A 146 2.03 -16.99 21.79
CA ARG A 146 2.12 -16.06 22.91
C ARG A 146 3.35 -16.42 23.74
N PHE A 147 4.29 -15.51 23.87
CA PHE A 147 5.59 -15.77 24.49
C PHE A 147 5.85 -14.82 25.66
N MET A 148 6.55 -15.31 26.67
CA MET A 148 7.14 -14.45 27.68
C MET A 148 8.23 -13.56 27.06
N SER A 149 8.26 -12.30 27.42
CA SER A 149 9.29 -11.36 26.96
C SER A 149 10.71 -11.86 27.26
N ALA A 150 10.91 -12.46 28.42
CA ALA A 150 12.20 -13.03 28.80
C ALA A 150 12.69 -14.13 27.84
N TRP A 151 11.76 -14.97 27.33
CA TRP A 151 12.10 -16.00 26.36
C TRP A 151 12.45 -15.37 24.99
N LEU A 152 11.64 -14.39 24.52
CA LEU A 152 11.90 -13.68 23.26
C LEU A 152 13.24 -12.92 23.28
N LEU A 153 13.54 -12.26 24.39
CA LEU A 153 14.77 -11.47 24.55
C LEU A 153 16.01 -12.32 24.83
N ALA A 154 15.85 -13.63 25.01
CA ALA A 154 16.96 -14.59 25.12
C ALA A 154 17.34 -15.21 23.76
N GLN A 155 16.64 -14.87 22.67
CA GLN A 155 16.90 -15.44 21.33
C GLN A 155 18.03 -14.69 20.61
N ASP A 156 19.26 -15.15 20.75
CA ASP A 156 20.46 -14.53 20.17
C ASP A 156 20.79 -15.06 18.76
N LEU A 157 19.77 -15.42 18.00
CA LEU A 157 19.85 -15.84 16.60
C LEU A 157 19.08 -14.87 15.71
N PRO A 158 19.44 -14.80 14.40
CA PRO A 158 18.61 -14.10 13.43
C PRO A 158 17.17 -14.63 13.44
N PRO A 159 16.17 -13.78 13.14
CA PRO A 159 14.75 -14.14 13.25
C PRO A 159 14.36 -15.43 12.55
N ALA A 160 14.81 -15.62 11.31
CA ALA A 160 14.52 -16.83 10.54
C ALA A 160 14.98 -18.12 11.22
N GLN A 161 16.10 -18.07 11.97
CA GLN A 161 16.64 -19.23 12.72
C GLN A 161 16.01 -19.33 14.11
N ALA A 162 15.79 -18.18 14.78
CA ALA A 162 15.19 -18.15 16.11
C ALA A 162 13.76 -18.69 16.10
N LEU A 163 13.01 -18.38 15.02
CA LEU A 163 11.60 -18.75 14.84
C LEU A 163 11.41 -19.94 13.88
N ALA A 164 12.46 -20.72 13.63
CA ALA A 164 12.35 -21.94 12.80
C ALA A 164 11.33 -22.93 13.44
N PRO A 165 10.33 -23.43 12.68
CA PRO A 165 9.27 -24.29 13.23
C PRO A 165 9.80 -25.53 13.95
N GLU A 166 10.82 -26.16 13.41
CA GLU A 166 11.44 -27.37 14.00
C GLU A 166 12.02 -27.06 15.39
N ARG A 167 12.66 -25.90 15.54
CA ARG A 167 13.23 -25.47 16.81
C ARG A 167 12.15 -25.14 17.84
N LEU A 168 11.11 -24.39 17.42
CA LEU A 168 10.02 -24.01 18.32
C LEU A 168 9.23 -25.23 18.81
N LEU A 169 8.95 -26.19 17.91
CA LEU A 169 8.22 -27.41 18.26
C LEU A 169 9.05 -28.37 19.13
N ALA A 170 10.38 -28.28 19.10
CA ALA A 170 11.29 -29.08 19.92
C ALA A 170 11.60 -28.44 21.28
N ASP A 171 11.23 -27.17 21.50
CA ASP A 171 11.51 -26.45 22.75
C ASP A 171 10.64 -26.98 23.90
N PRO A 172 11.21 -27.56 24.97
CA PRO A 172 10.46 -28.16 26.06
C PRO A 172 9.71 -27.12 26.92
N TRP A 173 10.05 -25.85 26.81
CA TRP A 173 9.45 -24.75 27.57
C TRP A 173 8.21 -24.15 26.85
N LEU A 174 7.97 -24.57 25.63
CA LEU A 174 6.83 -24.12 24.83
C LEU A 174 5.73 -25.18 24.80
N VAL A 175 4.49 -24.75 24.98
CA VAL A 175 3.31 -25.61 24.91
C VAL A 175 2.62 -25.39 23.57
N SER A 176 2.25 -26.44 22.87
CA SER A 176 1.51 -26.35 21.64
C SER A 176 -0.01 -26.51 21.88
N ARG A 177 -0.81 -25.70 21.17
CA ARG A 177 -2.26 -25.83 21.11
C ARG A 177 -2.68 -26.01 19.65
N GLN A 178 -3.39 -27.08 19.39
CA GLN A 178 -3.92 -27.35 18.06
C GLN A 178 -5.05 -26.39 17.70
N THR A 179 -4.97 -25.84 16.50
CA THR A 179 -5.95 -24.94 15.88
C THR A 179 -6.38 -25.50 14.53
N ARG A 180 -7.36 -24.89 13.92
CA ARG A 180 -7.69 -25.17 12.52
C ARG A 180 -6.56 -24.69 11.60
N THR A 181 -6.56 -25.20 10.38
CA THR A 181 -5.64 -24.71 9.33
C THR A 181 -5.76 -23.19 9.19
N PRO A 182 -4.65 -22.45 9.24
CA PRO A 182 -4.68 -20.99 9.12
C PRO A 182 -5.17 -20.55 7.73
N LEU A 183 -5.66 -19.32 7.65
CA LEU A 183 -5.89 -18.65 6.37
C LEU A 183 -4.53 -18.15 5.87
N THR A 184 -4.22 -18.45 4.61
CA THR A 184 -2.92 -18.06 4.03
C THR A 184 -3.03 -17.86 2.52
N ALA A 185 -2.11 -17.07 1.97
CA ALA A 185 -1.97 -16.79 0.53
C ALA A 185 -0.57 -17.10 0.02
N ILE A 186 0.15 -18.04 0.66
CA ILE A 186 1.53 -18.39 0.29
C ILE A 186 1.63 -19.13 -1.05
N SER A 187 0.54 -19.69 -1.52
CA SER A 187 0.43 -20.31 -2.83
C SER A 187 -0.98 -20.13 -3.39
N PRO A 188 -1.18 -20.29 -4.72
CA PRO A 188 -2.50 -20.19 -5.34
C PRO A 188 -3.50 -21.19 -4.73
N ALA A 189 -3.06 -22.42 -4.48
CA ALA A 189 -3.90 -23.46 -3.87
C ALA A 189 -4.30 -23.10 -2.43
N ALA A 190 -3.37 -22.58 -1.63
CA ALA A 190 -3.62 -22.16 -0.25
C ALA A 190 -4.56 -20.95 -0.19
N LEU A 191 -4.43 -20.01 -1.13
CA LEU A 191 -5.33 -18.86 -1.26
C LEU A 191 -6.76 -19.33 -1.59
N LEU A 192 -6.91 -20.24 -2.56
CA LEU A 192 -8.21 -20.77 -2.97
C LEU A 192 -8.89 -21.56 -1.83
N ASP A 193 -8.12 -22.38 -1.09
CA ASP A 193 -8.64 -23.11 0.06
C ASP A 193 -9.07 -22.16 1.19
N SER A 194 -8.28 -21.12 1.46
CA SER A 194 -8.62 -20.07 2.43
C SER A 194 -9.89 -19.32 2.04
N ALA A 195 -10.06 -19.02 0.74
CA ALA A 195 -11.26 -18.38 0.21
C ALA A 195 -12.51 -19.25 0.40
N ARG A 196 -12.43 -20.54 0.06
CA ARG A 196 -13.54 -21.49 0.23
C ARG A 196 -14.00 -21.55 1.68
N ARG A 197 -13.07 -21.70 2.62
CA ARG A 197 -13.40 -21.75 4.06
C ARG A 197 -14.07 -20.47 4.57
N LEU A 198 -13.66 -19.31 4.06
CA LEU A 198 -14.32 -18.05 4.39
C LEU A 198 -15.69 -17.92 3.75
N LEU A 199 -15.86 -18.35 2.50
CA LEU A 199 -17.18 -18.38 1.83
C LEU A 199 -18.17 -19.27 2.55
N ASP A 200 -17.77 -20.46 2.99
CA ASP A 200 -18.61 -21.38 3.76
C ASP A 200 -19.06 -20.77 5.09
N THR A 201 -18.16 -20.04 5.76
CA THR A 201 -18.48 -19.35 7.01
C THR A 201 -19.41 -18.14 6.78
N ALA A 202 -19.19 -17.39 5.69
CA ALA A 202 -20.00 -16.22 5.33
C ALA A 202 -21.41 -16.61 4.88
N ASN A 203 -21.58 -17.73 4.18
CA ASN A 203 -22.89 -18.24 3.76
C ASN A 203 -23.82 -18.54 4.93
N SER A 204 -23.27 -18.82 6.12
CA SER A 204 -24.05 -19.02 7.33
C SER A 204 -24.61 -17.70 7.89
N ALA A 205 -24.09 -16.54 7.51
CA ALA A 205 -24.35 -15.26 8.18
C ALA A 205 -24.88 -14.13 7.28
N ALA A 206 -24.70 -14.15 5.97
CA ALA A 206 -25.00 -13.00 5.12
C ALA A 206 -25.78 -13.35 3.83
N ARG A 207 -26.83 -12.58 3.58
CA ARG A 207 -27.47 -12.51 2.27
C ARG A 207 -26.47 -11.85 1.28
N PHE A 208 -26.29 -12.48 0.13
CA PHE A 208 -25.60 -11.90 -1.00
C PHE A 208 -26.12 -10.47 -1.29
N GLN A 209 -25.27 -9.49 -1.18
CA GLN A 209 -25.54 -8.11 -1.59
C GLN A 209 -24.37 -7.63 -2.44
N PRO A 210 -24.56 -7.53 -3.78
CA PRO A 210 -23.55 -6.89 -4.62
C PRO A 210 -23.38 -5.44 -4.18
N ALA A 211 -22.15 -4.94 -4.23
CA ALA A 211 -21.90 -3.52 -3.96
C ALA A 211 -22.67 -2.65 -4.95
N THR A 212 -23.14 -1.50 -4.51
CA THR A 212 -24.01 -0.57 -5.28
C THR A 212 -23.39 -0.04 -6.56
N ASP A 213 -22.07 -0.13 -6.71
CA ASP A 213 -21.29 0.30 -7.88
C ASP A 213 -20.96 -0.85 -8.86
N SER A 214 -21.46 -2.05 -8.61
CA SER A 214 -21.25 -3.22 -9.47
C SER A 214 -22.24 -3.25 -10.64
N GLN A 215 -21.76 -3.64 -11.82
CA GLN A 215 -22.54 -3.76 -13.03
C GLN A 215 -22.64 -5.24 -13.43
N ILE A 216 -23.80 -5.85 -13.24
CA ILE A 216 -24.05 -7.25 -13.55
C ILE A 216 -25.09 -7.29 -14.66
N ALA A 217 -24.78 -7.96 -15.79
CA ALA A 217 -25.71 -8.13 -16.88
C ALA A 217 -26.96 -8.92 -16.44
N PRO A 218 -28.16 -8.59 -16.92
CA PRO A 218 -29.42 -9.22 -16.49
C PRO A 218 -29.50 -10.73 -16.75
N ASP A 219 -28.77 -11.21 -17.75
CA ASP A 219 -28.70 -12.61 -18.17
C ASP A 219 -27.49 -13.37 -17.58
N ALA A 220 -26.65 -12.69 -16.81
CA ALA A 220 -25.58 -13.34 -16.06
C ALA A 220 -26.14 -14.21 -14.92
N GLN A 221 -25.55 -15.39 -14.73
CA GLN A 221 -25.96 -16.35 -13.70
C GLN A 221 -24.95 -16.38 -12.56
N LEU A 222 -25.43 -16.21 -11.33
CA LEU A 222 -24.63 -16.32 -10.12
C LEU A 222 -25.03 -17.56 -9.33
N ILE A 223 -24.10 -18.50 -9.17
CA ILE A 223 -24.29 -19.77 -8.44
C ILE A 223 -23.53 -19.67 -7.12
N LEU A 224 -24.26 -19.57 -6.01
CA LEU A 224 -23.68 -19.43 -4.67
C LEU A 224 -22.91 -20.68 -4.22
N PRO A 225 -21.89 -20.54 -3.36
CA PRO A 225 -21.38 -19.30 -2.73
C PRO A 225 -20.47 -18.48 -3.66
N VAL A 226 -20.66 -17.17 -3.69
CA VAL A 226 -19.87 -16.23 -4.47
C VAL A 226 -19.60 -14.98 -3.64
N HIS A 227 -18.38 -14.45 -3.70
CA HIS A 227 -18.05 -13.12 -3.19
C HIS A 227 -17.80 -12.17 -4.36
N LEU A 228 -18.45 -11.00 -4.32
CA LEU A 228 -18.29 -9.94 -5.32
C LEU A 228 -17.77 -8.68 -4.65
N GLY A 229 -16.63 -8.22 -5.11
CA GLY A 229 -15.99 -6.96 -4.70
C GLY A 229 -16.74 -5.72 -5.22
N ARG A 230 -16.16 -4.55 -4.98
CA ARG A 230 -16.70 -3.26 -5.43
C ARG A 230 -16.27 -2.94 -6.86
N GLY A 231 -17.13 -2.21 -7.60
CA GLY A 231 -16.80 -1.72 -8.93
C GLY A 231 -16.57 -2.82 -9.97
N ILE A 232 -17.09 -4.02 -9.73
CA ILE A 232 -16.97 -5.15 -10.65
C ILE A 232 -17.90 -5.01 -11.84
N LYS A 233 -17.53 -5.68 -12.95
CA LYS A 233 -18.41 -5.80 -14.12
C LYS A 233 -18.51 -7.26 -14.52
N ILE A 234 -19.74 -7.74 -14.73
CA ILE A 234 -20.03 -9.10 -15.24
C ILE A 234 -20.85 -8.96 -16.50
N GLY A 235 -20.30 -9.46 -17.62
CA GLY A 235 -20.87 -9.40 -18.96
C GLY A 235 -22.04 -10.33 -19.16
N PRO A 236 -22.74 -10.17 -20.31
CA PRO A 236 -23.89 -10.99 -20.70
C PRO A 236 -23.51 -12.47 -20.83
N GLY A 237 -24.43 -13.37 -20.46
CA GLY A 237 -24.23 -14.81 -20.57
C GLY A 237 -23.19 -15.42 -19.65
N ALA A 238 -22.49 -14.62 -18.82
CA ALA A 238 -21.48 -15.12 -17.91
C ALA A 238 -22.10 -15.97 -16.79
N ILE A 239 -21.42 -17.07 -16.41
CA ILE A 239 -21.82 -17.97 -15.33
C ILE A 239 -20.72 -17.92 -14.25
N VAL A 240 -21.06 -17.44 -13.07
CA VAL A 240 -20.13 -17.25 -11.96
C VAL A 240 -20.54 -18.08 -10.77
N GLY A 241 -19.71 -19.02 -10.36
CA GLY A 241 -19.94 -19.89 -9.22
C GLY A 241 -20.05 -21.39 -9.58
N PRO A 242 -20.10 -22.26 -8.57
CA PRO A 242 -19.96 -21.96 -7.14
C PRO A 242 -18.49 -21.70 -6.71
N ASN A 243 -18.33 -21.25 -5.47
CA ASN A 243 -17.02 -21.02 -4.84
C ASN A 243 -16.12 -20.06 -5.62
N VAL A 244 -16.66 -18.94 -6.05
CA VAL A 244 -15.93 -17.91 -6.79
C VAL A 244 -15.76 -16.64 -5.94
N VAL A 245 -14.56 -16.07 -5.98
CA VAL A 245 -14.25 -14.76 -5.42
C VAL A 245 -13.85 -13.85 -6.56
N ILE A 246 -14.56 -12.75 -6.74
CA ILE A 246 -14.21 -11.67 -7.65
C ILE A 246 -13.87 -10.46 -6.80
N GLU A 247 -12.60 -10.06 -6.82
CA GLU A 247 -12.10 -8.94 -6.04
C GLU A 247 -12.41 -7.59 -6.72
N ASP A 248 -12.13 -6.48 -6.00
CA ASP A 248 -12.49 -5.12 -6.40
C ASP A 248 -12.01 -4.76 -7.81
N GLY A 249 -12.89 -4.12 -8.60
CA GLY A 249 -12.58 -3.57 -9.92
C GLY A 249 -12.33 -4.60 -11.03
N ALA A 250 -12.61 -5.88 -10.82
CA ALA A 250 -12.47 -6.89 -11.85
C ALA A 250 -13.60 -6.83 -12.90
N PHE A 251 -13.30 -7.26 -14.11
CA PHE A 251 -14.26 -7.36 -15.21
C PHE A 251 -14.26 -8.77 -15.80
N ILE A 252 -15.39 -9.44 -15.76
CA ILE A 252 -15.65 -10.72 -16.41
C ILE A 252 -16.44 -10.43 -17.69
N ASP A 253 -15.88 -10.81 -18.83
CA ASP A 253 -16.53 -10.56 -20.13
C ASP A 253 -17.63 -11.62 -20.40
N ARG A 254 -18.31 -11.46 -21.53
CA ARG A 254 -19.47 -12.26 -21.92
C ARG A 254 -19.16 -13.75 -22.08
N ASP A 255 -20.16 -14.57 -21.84
CA ASP A 255 -20.14 -16.02 -22.08
C ASP A 255 -18.96 -16.75 -21.37
N THR A 256 -18.46 -16.19 -20.26
CA THR A 256 -17.34 -16.73 -19.47
C THR A 256 -17.88 -17.49 -18.27
N HIS A 257 -17.35 -18.71 -18.06
CA HIS A 257 -17.70 -19.57 -16.93
C HIS A 257 -16.57 -19.57 -15.90
N LEU A 258 -16.90 -19.23 -14.68
CA LEU A 258 -15.99 -19.27 -13.53
C LEU A 258 -16.53 -20.23 -12.47
N CYS A 259 -15.72 -21.18 -12.04
CA CYS A 259 -16.03 -22.13 -10.98
C CYS A 259 -14.82 -22.34 -10.09
N ASN A 260 -15.02 -22.45 -8.76
CA ASN A 260 -13.94 -22.71 -7.81
C ASN A 260 -12.71 -21.82 -8.01
N SER A 261 -12.87 -20.56 -8.31
CA SER A 261 -11.80 -19.68 -8.80
C SER A 261 -11.75 -18.33 -8.08
N ILE A 262 -10.60 -17.69 -8.11
CA ILE A 262 -10.41 -16.33 -7.58
C ILE A 262 -9.94 -15.44 -8.72
N VAL A 263 -10.61 -14.29 -8.88
CA VAL A 263 -10.20 -13.21 -9.76
C VAL A 263 -9.67 -12.07 -8.90
N LEU A 264 -8.38 -11.77 -9.05
CA LEU A 264 -7.67 -10.74 -8.28
C LEU A 264 -8.11 -9.32 -8.69
N PRO A 265 -7.85 -8.31 -7.86
CA PRO A 265 -8.29 -6.94 -8.14
C PRO A 265 -7.82 -6.41 -9.48
N GLY A 266 -8.71 -5.64 -10.15
CA GLY A 266 -8.37 -4.97 -11.40
C GLY A 266 -8.03 -5.91 -12.55
N THR A 267 -8.51 -7.15 -12.53
CA THR A 267 -8.26 -8.14 -13.58
C THR A 267 -9.40 -8.16 -14.59
N TYR A 268 -9.05 -8.09 -15.87
CA TYR A 268 -9.96 -8.41 -16.98
C TYR A 268 -9.85 -9.88 -17.31
N VAL A 269 -11.00 -10.55 -17.36
CA VAL A 269 -11.15 -11.94 -17.83
C VAL A 269 -11.93 -11.90 -19.13
N GLY A 270 -11.31 -12.37 -20.19
CA GLY A 270 -11.84 -12.33 -21.55
C GLY A 270 -13.10 -13.17 -21.75
N ARG A 271 -13.65 -13.08 -22.95
CA ARG A 271 -14.89 -13.75 -23.33
C ARG A 271 -14.70 -15.24 -23.60
N GLU A 272 -15.79 -15.99 -23.43
CA GLU A 272 -15.89 -17.42 -23.82
C GLU A 272 -14.81 -18.31 -23.16
N LEU A 273 -14.39 -17.95 -21.94
CA LEU A 273 -13.43 -18.73 -21.17
C LEU A 273 -14.15 -19.67 -20.19
N ASP A 274 -13.59 -20.87 -20.01
CA ASP A 274 -14.03 -21.82 -19.00
C ASP A 274 -12.90 -22.05 -17.99
N LEU A 275 -13.07 -21.50 -16.78
CA LEU A 275 -12.05 -21.40 -15.75
C LEU A 275 -12.50 -22.10 -14.47
N ASP A 276 -11.89 -23.24 -14.14
CA ASP A 276 -12.19 -24.03 -12.93
C ASP A 276 -10.92 -24.32 -12.13
N GLY A 277 -10.93 -24.00 -10.85
CA GLY A 277 -9.84 -24.24 -9.92
C GLY A 277 -8.61 -23.37 -10.19
N VAL A 278 -8.82 -22.13 -10.59
CA VAL A 278 -7.73 -21.20 -10.95
C VAL A 278 -7.73 -19.94 -10.08
N VAL A 279 -6.55 -19.34 -9.95
CA VAL A 279 -6.39 -17.98 -9.46
C VAL A 279 -5.91 -17.12 -10.62
N VAL A 280 -6.67 -16.09 -10.95
CA VAL A 280 -6.46 -15.23 -12.12
C VAL A 280 -6.06 -13.84 -11.65
N GLY A 281 -4.92 -13.38 -12.12
CA GLY A 281 -4.43 -12.03 -11.92
C GLY A 281 -4.17 -11.32 -13.24
N PRO A 282 -3.74 -10.05 -13.21
CA PRO A 282 -3.40 -9.29 -14.41
C PRO A 282 -2.30 -9.98 -15.24
N GLY A 283 -2.68 -10.57 -16.39
CA GLY A 283 -1.74 -11.30 -17.25
C GLY A 283 -1.18 -12.61 -16.68
N ILE A 284 -1.73 -13.12 -15.57
CA ILE A 284 -1.25 -14.34 -14.92
C ILE A 284 -2.43 -15.27 -14.62
N LEU A 285 -2.25 -16.55 -14.93
CA LEU A 285 -3.19 -17.60 -14.58
C LEU A 285 -2.45 -18.69 -13.79
N ALA A 286 -2.86 -18.94 -12.57
CA ALA A 286 -2.37 -20.05 -11.77
C ALA A 286 -3.42 -21.16 -11.69
N ASN A 287 -3.11 -22.32 -12.21
CA ASN A 287 -3.96 -23.50 -12.13
C ASN A 287 -3.60 -24.29 -10.87
N THR A 288 -4.54 -24.37 -9.92
CA THR A 288 -4.28 -25.01 -8.63
C THR A 288 -4.30 -26.54 -8.70
N ARG A 289 -4.87 -27.14 -9.75
CA ARG A 289 -4.89 -28.60 -9.94
C ARG A 289 -3.57 -29.14 -10.45
N PHE A 290 -2.87 -28.35 -11.28
CA PHE A 290 -1.59 -28.74 -11.89
C PHE A 290 -0.40 -28.03 -11.26
N ASP A 291 -0.65 -27.17 -10.25
CA ASP A 291 0.37 -26.33 -9.60
C ASP A 291 1.24 -25.58 -10.61
N THR A 292 0.60 -25.03 -11.63
CA THR A 292 1.27 -24.31 -12.73
C THR A 292 0.87 -22.85 -12.73
N ILE A 293 1.86 -21.97 -12.94
CA ILE A 293 1.65 -20.55 -13.15
C ILE A 293 2.02 -20.23 -14.59
N THR A 294 1.09 -19.65 -15.33
CA THR A 294 1.24 -19.32 -16.75
C THR A 294 1.08 -17.81 -16.94
N GLU A 295 2.06 -17.18 -17.58
CA GLU A 295 1.91 -15.81 -18.07
C GLU A 295 1.05 -15.82 -19.33
N VAL A 296 -0.02 -15.04 -19.31
CA VAL A 296 -0.91 -14.84 -20.45
C VAL A 296 -0.62 -13.46 -21.02
N ARG A 297 -0.02 -13.44 -22.21
CA ARG A 297 0.38 -12.20 -22.88
C ARG A 297 -0.72 -11.59 -23.76
N ASP A 298 -1.76 -12.36 -24.03
CA ASP A 298 -2.88 -11.89 -24.83
C ASP A 298 -3.84 -11.06 -23.97
N PRO A 299 -3.94 -9.75 -24.20
CA PRO A 299 -4.79 -8.87 -23.40
C PRO A 299 -6.29 -9.14 -23.62
N ASP A 300 -6.68 -9.82 -24.70
CA ASP A 300 -8.06 -10.21 -24.97
C ASP A 300 -8.48 -11.42 -24.11
N LEU A 301 -7.51 -12.18 -23.57
CA LEU A 301 -7.77 -13.28 -22.65
C LEU A 301 -7.67 -12.83 -21.19
N LEU A 302 -6.52 -12.27 -20.80
CA LEU A 302 -6.28 -11.79 -19.43
C LEU A 302 -5.48 -10.49 -19.46
N ALA A 303 -6.02 -9.45 -18.90
CA ALA A 303 -5.33 -8.16 -18.80
C ALA A 303 -5.44 -7.54 -17.41
N ALA A 304 -4.48 -6.66 -17.11
CA ALA A 304 -4.70 -5.69 -16.06
C ALA A 304 -5.75 -4.69 -16.56
N LEU A 305 -6.88 -4.63 -15.89
CA LEU A 305 -7.66 -3.41 -15.98
C LEU A 305 -6.82 -2.35 -15.31
N ALA A 306 -6.38 -1.34 -16.07
CA ALA A 306 -5.87 -0.15 -15.44
C ALA A 306 -6.89 0.21 -14.36
N SER A 307 -6.51 0.09 -13.09
CA SER A 307 -7.23 0.81 -12.05
C SER A 307 -7.32 2.23 -12.63
N PRO A 308 -8.51 2.78 -12.89
CA PRO A 308 -8.56 4.13 -13.41
C PRO A 308 -7.87 4.93 -12.34
N ALA A 309 -6.61 5.32 -12.59
CA ALA A 309 -5.85 6.19 -11.71
C ALA A 309 -6.85 7.29 -11.37
N GLY A 310 -7.44 7.23 -10.19
CA GLY A 310 -8.80 7.66 -9.84
C GLY A 310 -9.15 8.95 -10.56
N LYS A 311 -10.23 9.01 -11.30
CA LYS A 311 -10.62 10.21 -12.05
C LYS A 311 -10.49 11.39 -11.11
N VAL A 312 -9.65 12.35 -11.45
CA VAL A 312 -9.47 13.54 -10.60
C VAL A 312 -10.84 14.11 -10.28
N PRO A 313 -11.26 14.19 -8.99
CA PRO A 313 -12.60 14.63 -8.63
C PRO A 313 -12.93 15.98 -9.22
N LEU A 314 -14.17 16.19 -9.62
CA LEU A 314 -14.61 17.48 -10.17
C LEU A 314 -14.31 18.65 -9.21
N ALA A 315 -14.40 18.40 -7.89
CA ALA A 315 -14.05 19.38 -6.86
C ALA A 315 -12.57 19.82 -6.93
N THR A 316 -11.65 18.88 -7.14
CA THR A 316 -10.21 19.18 -7.29
C THR A 316 -9.94 19.91 -8.61
N ARG A 317 -10.62 19.51 -9.69
CA ARG A 317 -10.54 20.19 -11.00
C ARG A 317 -11.08 21.61 -10.93
N ALA A 318 -12.21 21.82 -10.25
CA ALA A 318 -12.79 23.15 -10.00
C ALA A 318 -11.86 24.02 -9.14
N LEU A 319 -11.26 23.43 -8.10
CA LEU A 319 -10.26 24.11 -7.26
C LEU A 319 -9.05 24.55 -8.10
N ALA A 320 -8.54 23.70 -8.99
CA ALA A 320 -7.44 24.07 -9.89
C ALA A 320 -7.81 25.23 -10.82
N GLY A 321 -9.04 25.24 -11.34
CA GLY A 321 -9.58 26.37 -12.13
C GLY A 321 -9.65 27.67 -11.33
N MET A 322 -10.16 27.62 -10.10
CA MET A 322 -10.20 28.75 -9.19
C MET A 322 -8.78 29.28 -8.88
N LEU A 323 -7.85 28.39 -8.54
CA LEU A 323 -6.45 28.75 -8.29
C LEU A 323 -5.80 29.39 -9.51
N ARG A 324 -6.09 28.88 -10.71
CA ARG A 324 -5.58 29.46 -11.97
C ARG A 324 -6.06 30.91 -12.17
N ILE A 325 -7.32 31.19 -11.89
CA ILE A 325 -7.88 32.54 -12.02
C ILE A 325 -7.30 33.48 -10.95
N THR A 326 -7.29 33.04 -9.69
CA THR A 326 -6.85 33.89 -8.56
C THR A 326 -5.34 34.15 -8.56
N LEU A 327 -4.53 33.20 -9.06
CA LEU A 327 -3.07 33.34 -9.14
C LEU A 327 -2.59 33.96 -10.46
N SER A 328 -3.49 34.22 -11.43
CA SER A 328 -3.11 34.78 -12.71
C SER A 328 -2.41 36.16 -12.62
N PRO A 329 -2.85 37.14 -11.77
CA PRO A 329 -2.14 38.40 -11.65
C PRO A 329 -0.73 38.22 -11.07
N LEU A 330 -0.59 37.34 -10.08
CA LEU A 330 0.72 37.02 -9.50
C LEU A 330 1.66 36.38 -10.55
N TYR A 331 1.12 35.45 -11.35
CA TYR A 331 1.87 34.80 -12.43
C TYR A 331 2.35 35.83 -13.47
N LEU A 332 1.47 36.74 -13.92
CA LEU A 332 1.80 37.78 -14.90
C LEU A 332 2.85 38.77 -14.36
N TRP A 333 2.75 39.10 -13.06
CA TRP A 333 3.71 39.96 -12.40
C TRP A 333 5.10 39.33 -12.27
N LEU A 334 5.17 38.04 -11.93
CA LEU A 334 6.43 37.31 -11.73
C LEU A 334 7.08 36.87 -13.06
N ASN A 335 6.30 36.56 -14.08
CA ASN A 335 6.83 36.01 -15.33
C ASN A 335 7.24 37.09 -16.37
N GLY A 336 6.81 38.36 -16.19
CA GLY A 336 7.09 39.45 -17.14
C GLY A 336 6.65 39.14 -18.57
N PRO A 337 7.02 39.96 -19.54
CA PRO A 337 6.63 39.75 -20.96
C PRO A 337 7.47 38.69 -21.70
N THR A 338 8.32 37.94 -21.02
CA THR A 338 9.18 36.92 -21.67
C THR A 338 8.40 35.62 -21.91
N HIS A 339 7.92 35.46 -23.13
CA HIS A 339 7.42 34.18 -23.64
C HIS A 339 8.58 33.19 -23.82
N VAL A 340 8.91 32.42 -22.80
CA VAL A 340 9.81 31.28 -22.95
C VAL A 340 8.99 30.06 -23.32
N ASN A 341 9.01 29.72 -24.59
CA ASN A 341 8.41 28.49 -25.15
C ASN A 341 9.31 27.29 -24.80
N THR A 342 9.26 26.80 -23.57
CA THR A 342 9.91 25.54 -23.20
C THR A 342 8.85 24.44 -23.17
N SER A 343 8.82 23.64 -24.23
CA SER A 343 8.05 22.40 -24.25
C SER A 343 8.88 21.30 -23.58
N LEU A 344 8.49 20.86 -22.40
CA LEU A 344 9.09 19.72 -21.75
C LEU A 344 8.17 18.51 -21.89
N GLN A 345 8.76 17.36 -22.24
CA GLN A 345 8.06 16.09 -22.24
C GLN A 345 8.07 15.53 -20.80
N VAL A 346 6.93 15.53 -20.17
CA VAL A 346 6.73 14.87 -18.87
C VAL A 346 6.20 13.48 -19.12
N MET A 347 6.80 12.48 -18.47
CA MET A 347 6.27 11.13 -18.48
C MET A 347 5.06 11.07 -17.57
N LEU A 348 3.94 10.65 -18.10
CA LEU A 348 2.74 10.34 -17.33
C LEU A 348 2.44 8.86 -17.48
N PRO A 349 1.88 8.21 -16.44
CA PRO A 349 1.48 6.82 -16.54
C PRO A 349 0.52 6.63 -17.69
N CYS A 350 0.78 5.61 -18.51
CA CYS A 350 -0.10 5.24 -19.62
C CYS A 350 -1.44 4.76 -19.06
N PRO A 351 -2.58 5.27 -19.52
CA PRO A 351 -3.87 4.69 -19.19
C PRO A 351 -4.13 3.36 -19.90
N CYS A 352 -3.24 2.91 -20.80
CA CYS A 352 -3.38 1.65 -21.50
C CYS A 352 -2.57 0.56 -20.80
N THR A 353 -3.24 -0.56 -20.56
CA THR A 353 -2.69 -1.80 -20.00
C THR A 353 -1.74 -2.47 -20.98
N GLY A 354 -0.61 -2.97 -20.51
CA GLY A 354 0.32 -3.77 -21.32
C GLY A 354 1.49 -3.02 -21.96
N CYS A 355 1.70 -1.74 -21.66
CA CYS A 355 2.90 -1.03 -22.09
C CYS A 355 3.90 -1.00 -20.94
N ASP A 356 5.04 -1.66 -21.09
CA ASP A 356 6.20 -1.53 -20.19
C ASP A 356 6.81 -0.11 -20.18
N GLU A 357 6.31 0.77 -21.03
CA GLU A 357 6.73 2.16 -21.08
C GLU A 357 5.55 3.11 -20.78
N PRO A 358 5.69 3.99 -19.77
CA PRO A 358 4.70 5.02 -19.51
C PRO A 358 4.53 5.92 -20.75
N SER A 359 3.28 6.21 -21.13
CA SER A 359 2.99 7.03 -22.30
C SER A 359 3.49 8.46 -22.11
N GLN A 360 4.05 9.03 -23.17
CA GLN A 360 4.48 10.41 -23.18
C GLN A 360 3.26 11.32 -23.36
N ILE A 361 2.88 12.07 -22.34
CA ILE A 361 2.02 13.24 -22.52
C ILE A 361 2.95 14.44 -22.73
N GLN A 362 2.79 15.12 -23.87
CA GLN A 362 3.44 16.41 -24.10
C GLN A 362 2.76 17.46 -23.23
N ALA A 363 3.22 17.61 -22.00
CA ALA A 363 2.83 18.72 -21.16
C ALA A 363 3.84 19.86 -21.36
N ARG A 364 3.35 21.07 -21.60
CA ARG A 364 4.19 22.28 -21.60
C ARG A 364 4.51 22.70 -20.15
N ILE A 365 5.13 21.80 -19.42
CA ILE A 365 5.56 22.00 -18.03
C ILE A 365 7.07 21.79 -18.03
N GLU A 366 7.81 22.73 -17.51
CA GLU A 366 9.23 22.52 -17.22
C GLU A 366 9.33 21.65 -15.98
N LEU A 367 10.03 20.51 -16.09
CA LEU A 367 10.33 19.71 -14.92
C LEU A 367 11.11 20.56 -13.93
N PRO A 368 10.80 20.48 -12.63
CA PRO A 368 11.64 21.11 -11.64
C PRO A 368 13.05 20.53 -11.81
N ALA A 369 13.97 21.33 -12.34
CA ALA A 369 15.37 21.09 -12.05
C ALA A 369 15.48 21.01 -10.52
N PRO A 370 16.34 20.12 -9.95
CA PRO A 370 16.51 20.07 -8.51
C PRO A 370 16.57 21.50 -7.99
N LEU A 371 15.62 21.85 -7.11
CA LEU A 371 15.54 23.21 -6.59
C LEU A 371 16.95 23.53 -6.05
N PRO A 372 17.73 24.41 -6.68
CA PRO A 372 19.06 24.72 -6.19
C PRO A 372 18.88 25.37 -4.83
N GLY A 373 19.10 24.61 -3.78
CA GLY A 373 18.99 24.92 -2.34
C GLY A 373 18.24 26.22 -2.02
N LYS A 374 17.33 26.23 -1.16
CA LYS A 374 16.65 27.32 -0.41
C LYS A 374 16.51 28.73 -1.06
N SER A 375 16.84 28.94 -2.35
CA SER A 375 16.78 30.27 -2.98
C SER A 375 15.34 30.61 -3.38
N ALA A 376 14.90 31.83 -3.11
CA ALA A 376 13.58 32.32 -3.51
C ALA A 376 13.39 32.28 -5.03
N GLN A 377 14.44 32.51 -5.79
CA GLN A 377 14.42 32.40 -7.25
C GLN A 377 14.05 30.98 -7.73
N GLY A 378 14.53 29.94 -7.05
CA GLY A 378 14.16 28.56 -7.35
C GLY A 378 12.65 28.30 -7.18
N TRP A 379 12.08 28.80 -6.09
CA TRP A 379 10.65 28.68 -5.81
C TRP A 379 9.78 29.48 -6.78
N VAL A 380 10.17 30.71 -7.11
CA VAL A 380 9.49 31.54 -8.13
C VAL A 380 9.55 30.87 -9.49
N ARG A 381 10.69 30.32 -9.86
CA ARG A 381 10.87 29.56 -11.11
C ARG A 381 9.97 28.33 -11.14
N HIS A 382 9.90 27.57 -10.04
CA HIS A 382 8.99 26.43 -9.93
C HIS A 382 7.53 26.84 -10.05
N PHE A 383 7.13 27.94 -9.41
CA PHE A 383 5.78 28.47 -9.53
C PHE A 383 5.43 28.83 -10.98
N CYS A 384 6.29 29.60 -11.66
CA CYS A 384 6.02 30.09 -13.00
C CYS A 384 6.10 29.03 -14.09
N ARG A 385 6.97 28.01 -13.94
CA ARG A 385 7.26 27.04 -14.99
C ARG A 385 6.64 25.66 -14.78
N SER A 386 6.35 25.29 -13.55
CA SER A 386 5.77 23.97 -13.22
C SER A 386 4.38 24.08 -12.64
N PHE A 387 4.22 24.77 -11.51
CA PHE A 387 2.96 24.78 -10.77
C PHE A 387 1.82 25.47 -11.51
N TYR A 388 1.98 26.73 -11.91
CA TYR A 388 0.91 27.50 -12.54
C TYR A 388 0.49 26.94 -13.92
N PRO A 389 1.41 26.58 -14.85
CA PRO A 389 1.05 25.89 -16.08
C PRO A 389 0.41 24.54 -15.83
N GLY A 390 0.88 23.80 -14.83
CA GLY A 390 0.38 22.49 -14.46
C GLY A 390 -1.08 22.49 -14.00
N LEU A 391 -1.58 23.58 -13.44
CA LEU A 391 -3.00 23.70 -13.07
C LEU A 391 -3.94 23.46 -14.26
N HIS A 392 -3.53 23.79 -15.48
CA HIS A 392 -4.31 23.50 -16.68
C HIS A 392 -4.50 21.99 -16.91
N HIS A 393 -3.45 21.21 -16.68
CA HIS A 393 -3.47 19.76 -16.81
C HIS A 393 -4.30 19.10 -15.69
N VAL A 394 -4.31 19.69 -14.47
CA VAL A 394 -5.21 19.24 -13.39
C VAL A 394 -6.68 19.50 -13.74
N MET A 395 -7.00 20.65 -14.34
CA MET A 395 -8.37 20.95 -14.82
C MET A 395 -8.85 19.94 -15.86
N ARG A 396 -7.96 19.44 -16.72
CA ARG A 396 -8.25 18.39 -17.69
C ARG A 396 -8.33 16.99 -17.07
N GLY A 397 -7.86 16.83 -15.83
CA GLY A 397 -7.78 15.54 -15.15
C GLY A 397 -6.59 14.68 -15.60
N GLU A 398 -5.60 15.28 -16.26
CA GLU A 398 -4.36 14.63 -16.70
C GLU A 398 -3.38 14.49 -15.54
N LEU A 399 -3.34 15.47 -14.62
CA LEU A 399 -2.53 15.50 -13.42
C LEU A 399 -3.40 15.64 -12.18
N ARG A 400 -2.83 15.28 -11.00
CA ARG A 400 -3.40 15.57 -9.68
C ARG A 400 -2.82 16.87 -9.11
N LEU A 401 -3.51 17.51 -8.17
CA LEU A 401 -2.89 18.60 -7.38
C LEU A 401 -1.85 18.05 -6.40
N ILE A 402 -2.19 16.94 -5.73
CA ILE A 402 -1.26 16.19 -4.86
C ILE A 402 -1.00 14.84 -5.50
N GLY A 403 0.26 14.46 -5.62
CA GLY A 403 0.64 13.16 -6.18
C GLY A 403 2.15 13.02 -6.24
N PRO A 404 2.64 11.87 -6.74
CA PRO A 404 4.06 11.66 -6.97
C PRO A 404 4.67 12.77 -7.83
N SER A 405 5.94 13.05 -7.60
CA SER A 405 6.69 14.09 -8.30
C SER A 405 6.72 13.85 -9.80
N LEU A 406 6.67 14.93 -10.58
CA LEU A 406 6.89 14.87 -12.02
C LEU A 406 8.35 14.48 -12.30
N ARG A 407 8.57 13.43 -13.10
CA ARG A 407 9.90 12.91 -13.42
C ARG A 407 10.11 12.79 -14.93
N SER A 408 11.37 12.94 -15.37
CA SER A 408 11.76 12.68 -16.74
C SER A 408 11.84 11.17 -17.02
N ARG A 409 11.80 10.78 -18.30
CA ARG A 409 11.99 9.37 -18.73
C ARG A 409 13.31 8.78 -18.21
N HIS A 410 14.36 9.59 -18.14
CA HIS A 410 15.66 9.18 -17.64
C HIS A 410 15.61 8.88 -16.14
N GLU A 411 14.99 9.75 -15.35
CA GLU A 411 14.83 9.56 -13.90
C GLU A 411 13.94 8.36 -13.57
N VAL A 412 12.84 8.16 -14.31
CA VAL A 412 11.95 6.98 -14.12
C VAL A 412 12.70 5.67 -14.38
N ARG A 413 13.60 5.62 -15.38
CA ARG A 413 14.42 4.43 -15.64
C ARG A 413 15.47 4.15 -14.55
N GLN A 414 15.89 5.15 -13.82
CA GLN A 414 16.83 5.02 -12.70
C GLN A 414 16.17 4.62 -11.39
N LEU A 415 14.82 4.64 -11.33
CA LEU A 415 14.10 4.23 -10.15
C LEU A 415 14.27 2.71 -9.92
N PRO A 416 14.40 2.26 -8.67
CA PRO A 416 14.23 0.86 -8.31
C PRO A 416 12.87 0.33 -8.81
N ASP A 417 12.79 -0.97 -9.10
CA ASP A 417 11.61 -1.57 -9.76
C ASP A 417 10.32 -1.34 -8.99
N GLU A 418 10.37 -1.36 -7.66
CA GLU A 418 9.21 -1.09 -6.79
C GLU A 418 8.66 0.33 -7.01
N TRP A 419 9.53 1.32 -7.03
CA TRP A 419 9.15 2.72 -7.24
C TRP A 419 8.72 3.00 -8.67
N ARG A 420 9.29 2.28 -9.64
CA ARG A 420 8.88 2.37 -11.04
C ARG A 420 7.45 1.89 -11.22
N ARG A 421 7.06 0.79 -10.56
CA ARG A 421 5.68 0.28 -10.55
C ARG A 421 4.72 1.27 -9.89
N LEU A 422 5.04 1.74 -8.67
CA LEU A 422 4.24 2.76 -7.97
C LEU A 422 4.02 4.00 -8.86
N TYR A 423 5.08 4.44 -9.54
CA TYR A 423 5.04 5.58 -10.44
C TYR A 423 4.18 5.32 -11.69
N ALA A 424 4.23 4.11 -12.25
CA ALA A 424 3.43 3.70 -13.40
C ALA A 424 1.92 3.59 -13.05
N ASP A 425 1.61 3.14 -11.84
CA ASP A 425 0.24 2.91 -11.38
C ASP A 425 -0.46 4.16 -10.83
N SER A 426 0.30 5.22 -10.56
CA SER A 426 -0.21 6.44 -9.95
C SER A 426 -0.18 7.64 -10.91
N ARG A 427 -1.14 8.56 -10.78
CA ARG A 427 -1.06 9.84 -11.49
C ARG A 427 -0.15 10.80 -10.77
N CYS A 428 0.79 11.39 -11.52
CA CYS A 428 1.66 12.42 -11.01
C CYS A 428 0.89 13.64 -10.52
N GLY A 429 1.43 14.29 -9.49
CA GLY A 429 0.90 15.53 -8.92
C GLY A 429 1.82 16.72 -9.16
N LEU A 430 1.27 17.91 -8.98
CA LEU A 430 2.03 19.16 -9.05
C LEU A 430 2.79 19.44 -7.76
N LEU A 431 2.27 18.97 -6.63
CA LEU A 431 2.83 19.18 -5.29
C LEU A 431 2.84 17.86 -4.51
N ASN A 432 3.85 17.72 -3.68
CA ASN A 432 3.90 16.74 -2.60
C ASN A 432 4.65 17.29 -1.39
N GLU A 433 4.67 16.55 -0.29
CA GLU A 433 5.36 17.00 0.92
C GLU A 433 6.90 16.99 0.76
N GLY A 434 7.46 16.03 0.01
CA GLY A 434 8.90 15.96 -0.28
C GLY A 434 9.42 17.21 -0.98
N LEU A 435 8.65 17.77 -1.91
CA LEU A 435 8.98 19.05 -2.55
C LEU A 435 9.06 20.18 -1.50
N LEU A 436 8.13 20.22 -0.54
CA LEU A 436 8.13 21.24 0.51
C LEU A 436 9.25 21.06 1.54
N LEU A 437 9.74 19.83 1.71
CA LEU A 437 10.85 19.50 2.61
C LEU A 437 12.22 19.62 1.94
N ASP A 438 12.27 20.06 0.67
CA ASP A 438 13.48 20.15 -0.14
C ASP A 438 14.25 18.82 -0.25
N ALA A 439 13.51 17.70 -0.29
CA ALA A 439 14.08 16.37 -0.43
C ALA A 439 14.79 16.22 -1.79
N ALA A 440 15.96 15.60 -1.79
CA ALA A 440 16.68 15.35 -3.04
C ALA A 440 15.88 14.41 -3.96
N PRO A 441 15.85 14.64 -5.30
CA PRO A 441 14.92 13.96 -6.22
C PRO A 441 14.99 12.43 -6.24
N LEU A 442 16.13 11.84 -5.84
CA LEU A 442 16.39 10.40 -5.79
C LEU A 442 16.74 9.92 -4.39
N SER A 443 16.31 10.63 -3.34
CA SER A 443 16.48 10.22 -1.95
C SER A 443 15.32 9.35 -1.47
N ASP A 444 15.57 8.53 -0.44
CA ASP A 444 14.53 7.72 0.21
C ASP A 444 13.39 8.59 0.77
N GLU A 445 13.69 9.81 1.21
CA GLU A 445 12.71 10.79 1.66
C GLU A 445 11.77 11.25 0.54
N ALA A 446 12.31 11.48 -0.67
CA ALA A 446 11.52 11.83 -1.84
C ALA A 446 10.63 10.66 -2.26
N PHE A 447 11.15 9.43 -2.23
CA PHE A 447 10.40 8.22 -2.55
C PHE A 447 9.28 7.97 -1.52
N ALA A 448 9.57 8.09 -0.23
CA ALA A 448 8.55 7.96 0.81
C ALA A 448 7.44 9.00 0.66
N SER A 449 7.80 10.24 0.29
CA SER A 449 6.85 11.31 0.02
C SER A 449 6.01 11.05 -1.24
N ASP A 450 6.62 10.52 -2.31
CA ASP A 450 5.92 10.13 -3.53
C ASP A 450 4.93 8.99 -3.26
N ALA A 451 5.32 7.98 -2.48
CA ALA A 451 4.44 6.88 -2.06
C ALA A 451 3.26 7.38 -1.23
N LEU A 452 3.53 8.27 -0.27
CA LEU A 452 2.49 8.87 0.55
C LEU A 452 1.50 9.68 -0.30
N ALA A 453 2.01 10.45 -1.25
CA ALA A 453 1.22 11.27 -2.16
C ALA A 453 0.40 10.43 -3.16
N ALA A 454 0.96 9.30 -3.65
CA ALA A 454 0.24 8.34 -4.50
C ALA A 454 -0.97 7.74 -3.77
N ALA A 455 -0.77 7.43 -2.52
CA ALA A 455 -1.71 6.75 -1.65
C ALA A 455 -2.83 7.66 -1.10
N GLN A 456 -2.60 8.98 -1.05
CA GLN A 456 -3.61 9.91 -0.54
C GLN A 456 -4.81 10.03 -1.50
N PRO A 457 -6.05 9.96 -0.97
CA PRO A 457 -7.23 10.23 -1.78
C PRO A 457 -7.23 11.69 -2.27
N ASP A 458 -7.69 11.92 -3.50
CA ASP A 458 -7.84 13.25 -4.07
C ASP A 458 -8.90 14.05 -3.31
N SER A 459 -8.45 14.80 -2.31
CA SER A 459 -9.29 15.69 -1.51
C SER A 459 -8.98 17.15 -1.82
N ALA A 460 -9.98 17.92 -2.24
CA ALA A 460 -9.83 19.35 -2.50
C ALA A 460 -9.39 20.13 -1.25
N SER A 461 -9.82 19.71 -0.05
CA SER A 461 -9.42 20.35 1.20
C SER A 461 -7.96 20.09 1.56
N ALA A 462 -7.46 18.86 1.36
CA ALA A 462 -6.06 18.53 1.56
C ALA A 462 -5.18 19.27 0.53
N ALA A 463 -5.61 19.30 -0.73
CA ALA A 463 -4.94 20.01 -1.80
C ALA A 463 -4.82 21.52 -1.51
N LEU A 464 -5.89 22.14 -1.04
CA LEU A 464 -5.87 23.56 -0.67
C LEU A 464 -4.88 23.84 0.47
N LYS A 465 -4.87 23.01 1.51
CA LYS A 465 -3.92 23.16 2.63
C LYS A 465 -2.45 23.07 2.12
N LEU A 466 -2.14 22.15 1.23
CA LEU A 466 -0.79 21.98 0.68
C LEU A 466 -0.42 23.18 -0.20
N VAL A 467 -1.34 23.67 -1.04
CA VAL A 467 -1.14 24.89 -1.85
C VAL A 467 -0.88 26.12 -0.97
N ILE A 468 -1.59 26.28 0.12
CA ILE A 468 -1.34 27.39 1.06
C ILE A 468 0.04 27.27 1.68
N ARG A 469 0.47 26.08 2.08
CA ARG A 469 1.84 25.84 2.61
C ARG A 469 2.89 26.17 1.55
N TYR A 470 2.67 25.74 0.30
CA TYR A 470 3.54 26.03 -0.83
C TYR A 470 3.69 27.54 -1.07
N LEU A 471 2.59 28.29 -1.14
CA LEU A 471 2.60 29.74 -1.34
C LEU A 471 3.26 30.48 -0.16
N ARG A 472 3.03 30.02 1.07
CA ARG A 472 3.71 30.56 2.26
C ARG A 472 5.25 30.35 2.16
N LYS A 473 5.69 29.16 1.72
CA LYS A 473 7.12 28.88 1.54
C LYS A 473 7.76 29.84 0.52
N ILE A 474 7.09 30.11 -0.60
CA ILE A 474 7.55 31.12 -1.58
C ILE A 474 7.67 32.49 -0.93
N SER A 475 6.65 32.93 -0.20
CA SER A 475 6.64 34.25 0.42
C SER A 475 7.71 34.41 1.51
N THR A 476 7.97 33.37 2.30
CA THR A 476 9.02 33.39 3.33
C THR A 476 10.41 33.41 2.72
N SER A 477 10.64 32.64 1.64
CA SER A 477 11.94 32.63 0.93
C SER A 477 12.24 33.99 0.29
N LEU A 478 11.23 34.66 -0.30
CA LEU A 478 11.40 36.01 -0.85
C LEU A 478 11.75 37.05 0.24
N ARG A 479 11.10 36.98 1.41
CA ARG A 479 11.42 37.87 2.53
C ARG A 479 12.82 37.66 3.11
N GLN A 480 13.30 36.41 3.12
CA GLN A 480 14.65 36.10 3.59
C GLN A 480 15.74 36.66 2.65
N GLU A 481 15.54 36.59 1.33
CA GLU A 481 16.47 37.21 0.37
C GLU A 481 16.47 38.74 0.45
N ASP A 482 15.29 39.38 0.61
CA ASP A 482 15.20 40.83 0.81
C ASP A 482 15.91 41.29 2.08
N ASN A 483 15.80 40.53 3.18
CA ASN A 483 16.53 40.88 4.41
C ASN A 483 18.04 40.64 4.27
N ALA A 484 18.45 39.53 3.65
CA ALA A 484 19.87 39.25 3.41
C ALA A 484 20.54 40.28 2.49
N SER A 485 19.78 40.83 1.51
CA SER A 485 20.29 41.91 0.64
C SER A 485 20.36 43.29 1.33
N ARG A 486 19.57 43.53 2.37
CA ARG A 486 19.59 44.74 3.19
C ARG A 486 20.71 44.72 4.25
N ASP A 487 21.04 43.53 4.74
CA ASP A 487 22.07 43.34 5.77
C ASP A 487 23.49 43.15 5.17
N ALA A 488 23.60 43.09 3.85
CA ALA A 488 24.92 43.08 3.19
C ALA A 488 25.60 44.43 3.39
N PRO A 489 26.79 44.52 4.04
CA PRO A 489 27.49 45.77 4.23
C PRO A 489 27.81 46.36 2.87
N ALA A 490 27.50 47.65 2.71
CA ALA A 490 27.93 48.45 1.54
C ALA A 490 29.45 48.47 1.52
N ASP A 491 30.07 47.58 0.75
CA ASP A 491 31.52 47.49 0.62
C ASP A 491 32.06 48.73 -0.12
N LEU A 492 32.77 49.48 0.69
CA LEU A 492 34.03 50.17 0.40
C LEU A 492 34.42 50.36 -1.09
N HIS A 493 34.23 51.58 -1.54
CA HIS A 493 34.94 52.08 -2.71
C HIS A 493 36.47 51.87 -2.57
N PRO A 494 37.15 51.35 -3.57
CA PRO A 494 38.59 51.40 -3.63
C PRO A 494 38.97 52.69 -4.29
N GLU A 495 39.06 53.79 -3.51
CA GLU A 495 39.85 54.93 -3.83
C GLU A 495 41.01 55.03 -2.83
N ASP A 496 42.23 55.21 -3.37
CA ASP A 496 43.54 55.44 -2.76
C ASP A 496 44.50 54.25 -2.75
N ALA A 497 45.20 54.12 -3.90
CA ALA A 497 46.61 53.76 -3.97
C ALA A 497 47.22 54.43 -5.18
N SER A 498 47.74 55.66 -4.92
CA SER A 498 48.78 56.28 -5.73
C SER A 498 50.10 55.61 -5.50
#